data_540fd39a9070271322d6f0dbf8e1d600
#
_entry.id   540fd39a9070271322d6f0dbf8e1d600
#
_cell.length_a   1.000
_cell.length_b   1.000
_cell.length_c   1.000
_cell.angle_alpha   90.00
_cell.angle_beta   90.00
_cell.angle_gamma   90.00
#
_symmetry.space_group_name_H-M   'P 1'
#
loop_
_entity.id
_entity.type
_entity.pdbx_description
1 polymer ?
#
loop_
_entity_poly.entity_id
_entity_poly.type
_entity_poly.pdbx_seq_one_letter_code
_entity_poly.pdbx_strand_id
1 'polypeptide(L)'
;MSEVKFSKEHEWITLEGDVATIGITKHATEMLGDIVFAELPEKGSNVEKDGTAGVVESTKAASDVYTPISGEVVDTNQSIVDDPAKINEDPEGAAWFFKLKIKDMSELDTLMNREEYDKFAKETSS
;
A
#
# COMPACT_ATOMS: atom_id res chain seq x y z
N MET A 1 -2.05 18.65 7.47
CA MET A 1 -2.23 17.25 7.90
C MET A 1 -2.59 16.39 6.71
N SER A 2 -1.94 15.26 6.60
CA SER A 2 -2.23 14.34 5.52
C SER A 2 -3.47 13.52 5.83
N GLU A 3 -4.39 13.50 4.89
CA GLU A 3 -5.55 12.63 4.97
C GLU A 3 -5.15 11.24 4.46
N VAL A 4 -5.57 10.18 5.15
CA VAL A 4 -5.31 8.82 4.71
C VAL A 4 -6.46 8.38 3.82
N LYS A 5 -6.13 7.83 2.65
CA LYS A 5 -7.11 7.26 1.73
C LYS A 5 -6.82 5.78 1.52
N PHE A 6 -7.79 5.06 1.02
CA PHE A 6 -7.71 3.60 0.90
C PHE A 6 -8.24 3.12 -0.44
N SER A 7 -7.64 2.04 -0.93
CA SER A 7 -8.11 1.37 -2.14
C SER A 7 -8.91 0.12 -1.80
N LYS A 8 -9.64 -0.40 -2.79
CA LYS A 8 -10.39 -1.64 -2.66
C LYS A 8 -9.47 -2.86 -2.53
N GLU A 9 -8.20 -2.70 -2.90
CA GLU A 9 -7.19 -3.76 -2.79
C GLU A 9 -6.46 -3.72 -1.44
N HIS A 10 -6.97 -2.92 -0.49
CA HIS A 10 -6.44 -2.82 0.87
C HIS A 10 -5.05 -2.18 0.93
N GLU A 11 -4.84 -1.15 0.10
CA GLU A 11 -3.66 -0.28 0.24
C GLU A 11 -4.10 1.05 0.83
N TRP A 12 -3.20 1.67 1.62
CA TRP A 12 -3.43 3.01 2.15
C TRP A 12 -2.49 4.00 1.49
N ILE A 13 -2.93 5.27 1.40
CA ILE A 13 -2.16 6.34 0.79
C ILE A 13 -2.20 7.57 1.71
N THR A 14 -1.03 8.16 1.97
CA THR A 14 -0.93 9.47 2.61
C THR A 14 -0.21 10.40 1.66
N LEU A 15 -0.50 11.71 1.78
CA LEU A 15 0.06 12.71 0.87
C LEU A 15 0.89 13.74 1.62
N GLU A 16 2.02 14.10 1.00
CA GLU A 16 2.83 15.26 1.38
C GLU A 16 3.13 16.01 0.08
N GLY A 17 2.39 17.11 -0.17
CA GLY A 17 2.51 17.81 -1.45
C GLY A 17 2.09 16.90 -2.60
N ASP A 18 2.99 16.64 -3.53
CA ASP A 18 2.74 15.77 -4.67
C ASP A 18 3.35 14.37 -4.51
N VAL A 19 3.83 14.05 -3.30
CA VAL A 19 4.39 12.74 -3.00
C VAL A 19 3.42 11.93 -2.16
N ALA A 20 3.09 10.72 -2.62
CA ALA A 20 2.22 9.80 -1.91
C ALA A 20 3.05 8.68 -1.29
N THR A 21 2.76 8.35 -0.03
CA THR A 21 3.33 7.19 0.65
C THR A 21 2.28 6.09 0.65
N ILE A 22 2.65 4.89 0.23
CA ILE A 22 1.73 3.78 0.03
C ILE A 22 2.18 2.55 0.80
N GLY A 23 1.22 1.87 1.43
CA GLY A 23 1.46 0.60 2.10
C GLY A 23 0.19 -0.23 2.09
N ILE A 24 0.20 -1.35 2.79
CA ILE A 24 -0.99 -2.20 2.92
C ILE A 24 -1.62 -1.97 4.29
N THR A 25 -2.93 -2.21 4.39
CA THR A 25 -3.67 -1.95 5.61
C THR A 25 -3.50 -3.09 6.62
N LYS A 26 -3.85 -2.80 7.87
CA LYS A 26 -3.90 -3.81 8.92
C LYS A 26 -4.83 -4.94 8.53
N HIS A 27 -5.97 -4.61 7.90
CA HIS A 27 -6.92 -5.61 7.42
C HIS A 27 -6.27 -6.59 6.43
N ALA A 28 -5.43 -6.07 5.52
CA ALA A 28 -4.70 -6.91 4.57
C ALA A 28 -3.75 -7.88 5.30
N THR A 29 -3.04 -7.40 6.33
CA THR A 29 -2.14 -8.28 7.08
C THR A 29 -2.90 -9.35 7.86
N GLU A 30 -4.09 -9.03 8.33
CA GLU A 30 -4.93 -10.00 9.04
C GLU A 30 -5.41 -11.11 8.10
N MET A 31 -5.73 -10.74 6.85
CA MET A 31 -6.13 -11.73 5.85
C MET A 31 -4.97 -12.60 5.39
N LEU A 32 -3.79 -12.02 5.27
CA LEU A 32 -2.61 -12.72 4.77
C LEU A 32 -1.92 -13.57 5.83
N GLY A 33 -1.94 -13.13 7.09
CA GLY A 33 -1.20 -13.75 8.16
C GLY A 33 0.24 -13.23 8.23
N ASP A 34 1.15 -14.04 8.75
CA ASP A 34 2.54 -13.62 8.94
C ASP A 34 3.25 -13.41 7.61
N ILE A 35 3.73 -12.20 7.37
CA ILE A 35 4.45 -11.86 6.14
C ILE A 35 5.91 -12.32 6.28
N VAL A 36 6.38 -13.07 5.30
CA VAL A 36 7.73 -13.64 5.31
C VAL A 36 8.60 -13.13 4.18
N PHE A 37 8.02 -12.43 3.20
CA PHE A 37 8.76 -11.88 2.07
C PHE A 37 8.02 -10.66 1.53
N ALA A 38 8.79 -9.64 1.13
CA ALA A 38 8.25 -8.46 0.46
C ALA A 38 9.18 -8.05 -0.67
N GLU A 39 8.59 -7.71 -1.82
CA GLU A 39 9.33 -7.20 -2.96
C GLU A 39 8.74 -5.84 -3.32
N LEU A 40 9.61 -4.85 -3.54
CA LEU A 40 9.23 -3.47 -3.81
C LEU A 40 9.57 -3.10 -5.26
N PRO A 41 8.87 -2.07 -5.81
CA PRO A 41 9.24 -1.58 -7.15
C PRO A 41 10.61 -0.91 -7.09
N GLU A 42 11.25 -0.78 -8.26
CA GLU A 42 12.54 -0.10 -8.33
C GLU A 42 12.35 1.40 -8.25
N LYS A 43 13.23 2.06 -7.49
CA LYS A 43 13.28 3.51 -7.42
C LYS A 43 13.59 4.07 -8.81
N GLY A 44 12.81 5.04 -9.23
CA GLY A 44 12.92 5.63 -10.57
C GLY A 44 11.99 5.02 -11.60
N SER A 45 11.34 3.90 -11.29
CA SER A 45 10.40 3.27 -12.22
C SER A 45 9.06 4.01 -12.21
N ASN A 46 8.30 3.87 -13.29
CA ASN A 46 6.95 4.42 -13.38
C ASN A 46 5.95 3.30 -13.19
N VAL A 47 4.93 3.58 -12.37
CA VAL A 47 3.85 2.63 -12.12
C VAL A 47 2.53 3.28 -12.50
N GLU A 48 1.59 2.47 -12.95
CA GLU A 48 0.27 2.94 -13.38
C GLU A 48 -0.81 2.45 -12.43
N LYS A 49 -1.83 3.28 -12.24
CA LYS A 49 -2.96 2.95 -11.38
C LYS A 49 -3.47 1.53 -11.65
N ASP A 50 -3.68 0.78 -10.57
CA ASP A 50 -4.14 -0.61 -10.57
C ASP A 50 -3.13 -1.61 -11.15
N GLY A 51 -1.92 -1.15 -11.49
CA GLY A 51 -0.84 -2.05 -11.90
C GLY A 51 -0.11 -2.64 -10.71
N THR A 52 0.56 -3.78 -10.92
CA THR A 52 1.34 -4.42 -9.88
C THR A 52 2.59 -3.61 -9.59
N ALA A 53 2.77 -3.20 -8.34
CA ALA A 53 3.92 -2.44 -7.91
C ALA A 53 4.88 -3.26 -7.03
N GLY A 54 4.36 -4.31 -6.37
CA GLY A 54 5.19 -5.13 -5.52
C GLY A 54 4.53 -6.46 -5.22
N VAL A 55 5.15 -7.25 -4.36
CA VAL A 55 4.63 -8.56 -3.96
C VAL A 55 4.87 -8.75 -2.47
N VAL A 56 3.92 -9.37 -1.78
CA VAL A 56 4.13 -9.85 -0.42
C VAL A 56 3.80 -11.34 -0.38
N GLU A 57 4.57 -12.09 0.39
CA GLU A 57 4.30 -13.49 0.62
C GLU A 57 4.16 -13.72 2.12
N SER A 58 3.15 -14.51 2.46
CA SER A 58 2.92 -14.92 3.84
C SER A 58 3.10 -16.43 3.97
N THR A 59 2.93 -16.93 5.18
CA THR A 59 2.96 -18.38 5.42
C THR A 59 1.78 -19.09 4.74
N LYS A 60 0.75 -18.36 4.32
CA LYS A 60 -0.45 -18.93 3.69
C LYS A 60 -0.48 -18.76 2.18
N ALA A 61 -0.02 -17.60 1.67
CA ALA A 61 -0.24 -17.24 0.28
C ALA A 61 0.70 -16.13 -0.19
N ALA A 62 0.79 -15.96 -1.50
CA ALA A 62 1.46 -14.81 -2.11
C ALA A 62 0.39 -13.88 -2.67
N SER A 63 0.64 -12.58 -2.60
CA SER A 63 -0.28 -11.56 -3.09
C SER A 63 0.47 -10.42 -3.77
N ASP A 64 -0.06 -9.94 -4.90
CA ASP A 64 0.47 -8.75 -5.55
C ASP A 64 0.04 -7.52 -4.77
N VAL A 65 0.92 -6.53 -4.69
CA VAL A 65 0.59 -5.22 -4.15
C VAL A 65 0.40 -4.28 -5.34
N TYR A 66 -0.83 -3.79 -5.51
CA TYR A 66 -1.14 -2.88 -6.61
C TYR A 66 -0.96 -1.44 -6.16
N THR A 67 -0.58 -0.58 -7.11
CA THR A 67 -0.55 0.84 -6.80
C THR A 67 -1.93 1.45 -7.03
N PRO A 68 -2.49 2.18 -6.06
CA PRO A 68 -3.82 2.80 -6.24
C PRO A 68 -3.78 4.06 -7.09
N ILE A 69 -2.59 4.58 -7.38
CA ILE A 69 -2.40 5.78 -8.21
C ILE A 69 -1.16 5.63 -9.09
N SER A 70 -1.13 6.40 -10.17
CA SER A 70 0.02 6.42 -11.08
C SER A 70 1.10 7.40 -10.61
N GLY A 71 2.34 7.07 -10.85
CA GLY A 71 3.44 7.96 -10.51
C GLY A 71 4.81 7.34 -10.72
N GLU A 72 5.83 8.12 -10.38
CA GLU A 72 7.21 7.68 -10.41
C GLU A 72 7.64 7.29 -9.00
N VAL A 73 8.24 6.12 -8.84
CA VAL A 73 8.74 5.65 -7.54
C VAL A 73 9.96 6.49 -7.15
N VAL A 74 9.80 7.29 -6.10
CA VAL A 74 10.87 8.18 -5.62
C VAL A 74 11.58 7.65 -4.39
N ASP A 75 10.96 6.70 -3.69
CA ASP A 75 11.58 6.07 -2.52
C ASP A 75 10.94 4.71 -2.26
N THR A 76 11.70 3.82 -1.60
CA THR A 76 11.23 2.50 -1.21
C THR A 76 11.71 2.22 0.20
N ASN A 77 10.95 1.40 0.95
CA ASN A 77 11.27 1.09 2.34
C ASN A 77 12.02 -0.23 2.45
N GLN A 78 13.33 -0.18 2.31
CA GLN A 78 14.17 -1.37 2.34
C GLN A 78 14.04 -2.13 3.66
N SER A 79 13.66 -1.45 4.75
CA SER A 79 13.56 -2.10 6.05
C SER A 79 12.54 -3.24 6.10
N ILE A 80 11.46 -3.16 5.28
CA ILE A 80 10.47 -4.23 5.22
C ILE A 80 10.91 -5.40 4.34
N VAL A 81 11.85 -5.16 3.44
CA VAL A 81 12.45 -6.24 2.64
C VAL A 81 13.42 -7.04 3.52
N ASP A 82 14.22 -6.32 4.32
CA ASP A 82 15.18 -6.93 5.23
C ASP A 82 14.49 -7.64 6.40
N ASP A 83 13.35 -7.12 6.83
CA ASP A 83 12.58 -7.67 7.95
C ASP A 83 11.08 -7.60 7.66
N PRO A 84 10.54 -8.55 6.89
CA PRO A 84 9.13 -8.54 6.51
C PRO A 84 8.15 -8.59 7.69
N ALA A 85 8.58 -9.06 8.86
CA ALA A 85 7.72 -9.10 10.05
C ALA A 85 7.28 -7.69 10.48
N LYS A 86 8.02 -6.66 10.11
CA LYS A 86 7.63 -5.27 10.40
C LYS A 86 6.28 -4.91 9.78
N ILE A 87 5.92 -5.55 8.66
CA ILE A 87 4.64 -5.31 8.01
C ILE A 87 3.49 -5.71 8.93
N ASN A 88 3.66 -6.81 9.66
CA ASN A 88 2.63 -7.24 10.61
C ASN A 88 2.60 -6.37 11.87
N GLU A 89 3.74 -5.78 12.24
CA GLU A 89 3.83 -4.98 13.47
C GLU A 89 3.21 -3.60 13.31
N ASP A 90 3.44 -2.94 12.19
CA ASP A 90 2.95 -1.57 11.97
C ASP A 90 2.69 -1.31 10.48
N PRO A 91 1.68 -1.99 9.90
CA PRO A 91 1.45 -1.91 8.46
C PRO A 91 1.01 -0.53 7.97
N GLU A 92 0.34 0.25 8.81
CA GLU A 92 -0.16 1.57 8.44
C GLU A 92 0.73 2.71 8.93
N GLY A 93 1.94 2.41 9.35
CA GLY A 93 2.90 3.41 9.83
C GLY A 93 4.31 3.13 9.32
N ALA A 94 5.16 2.63 10.20
CA ALA A 94 6.59 2.42 9.89
C ALA A 94 6.83 1.46 8.73
N ALA A 95 5.90 0.55 8.45
CA ALA A 95 6.05 -0.45 7.38
C ALA A 95 5.43 0.00 6.06
N TRP A 96 5.56 1.27 5.71
CA TRP A 96 5.16 1.74 4.38
C TRP A 96 6.00 1.04 3.32
N PHE A 97 5.45 0.93 2.10
CA PHE A 97 6.10 0.17 1.02
C PHE A 97 6.93 1.05 0.09
N PHE A 98 6.30 2.05 -0.52
CA PHE A 98 7.01 2.91 -1.47
C PHE A 98 6.35 4.29 -1.52
N LYS A 99 7.11 5.25 -2.06
CA LYS A 99 6.62 6.62 -2.26
C LYS A 99 6.61 6.96 -3.73
N LEU A 100 5.55 7.61 -4.18
CA LEU A 100 5.38 8.01 -5.58
C LEU A 100 5.27 9.51 -5.69
N LYS A 101 5.87 10.05 -6.75
CA LYS A 101 5.55 11.40 -7.19
C LYS A 101 4.33 11.26 -8.09
N ILE A 102 3.21 11.87 -7.69
CA ILE A 102 1.92 11.69 -8.34
C ILE A 102 1.89 12.32 -9.73
N LYS A 103 1.39 11.58 -10.72
CA LYS A 103 1.20 12.06 -12.08
C LYS A 103 -0.15 12.75 -12.25
N ASP A 104 -1.20 12.19 -11.66
CA ASP A 104 -2.56 12.65 -11.85
C ASP A 104 -3.30 12.67 -10.52
N MET A 105 -3.43 13.85 -9.93
CA MET A 105 -4.09 14.02 -8.63
C MET A 105 -5.56 13.60 -8.66
N SER A 106 -6.20 13.61 -9.82
CA SER A 106 -7.61 13.22 -9.92
C SER A 106 -7.83 11.74 -9.63
N GLU A 107 -6.81 10.91 -9.73
CA GLU A 107 -6.93 9.50 -9.39
C GLU A 107 -7.25 9.29 -7.91
N LEU A 108 -6.94 10.26 -7.06
CA LEU A 108 -7.26 10.19 -5.64
C LEU A 108 -8.76 10.22 -5.37
N ASP A 109 -9.53 10.78 -6.31
CA ASP A 109 -10.99 10.89 -6.15
C ASP A 109 -11.69 9.53 -6.17
N THR A 110 -11.04 8.49 -6.67
CA THR A 110 -11.60 7.14 -6.72
C THR A 110 -11.34 6.36 -5.44
N LEU A 111 -10.60 6.93 -4.50
CA LEU A 111 -10.20 6.24 -3.27
C LEU A 111 -11.18 6.52 -2.14
N MET A 112 -11.19 5.64 -1.15
CA MET A 112 -12.07 5.74 0.00
C MET A 112 -11.38 6.45 1.17
N ASN A 113 -12.18 7.15 1.99
CA ASN A 113 -11.67 7.64 3.27
C ASN A 113 -11.70 6.50 4.29
N ARG A 114 -11.25 6.76 5.52
CA ARG A 114 -11.21 5.73 6.58
C ARG A 114 -12.59 5.12 6.86
N GLU A 115 -13.60 5.95 6.97
CA GLU A 115 -14.95 5.49 7.27
C GLU A 115 -15.50 4.59 6.16
N GLU A 116 -15.35 5.01 4.92
CA GLU A 116 -15.77 4.24 3.75
C GLU A 116 -15.02 2.92 3.65
N TYR A 117 -13.72 2.97 3.89
CA TYR A 117 -12.89 1.77 3.82
C TYR A 117 -13.24 0.77 4.92
N ASP A 118 -13.44 1.23 6.16
CA ASP A 118 -13.76 0.35 7.27
C ASP A 118 -15.08 -0.38 7.00
N LYS A 119 -16.06 0.33 6.45
CA LYS A 119 -17.33 -0.26 6.05
C LYS A 119 -17.15 -1.30 4.95
N PHE A 120 -16.36 -0.96 3.94
CA PHE A 120 -16.07 -1.86 2.83
C PHE A 120 -15.36 -3.14 3.30
N ALA A 121 -14.34 -3.00 4.15
CA ALA A 121 -13.59 -4.12 4.68
C ALA A 121 -14.46 -5.04 5.52
N LYS A 122 -15.36 -4.47 6.31
CA LYS A 122 -16.29 -5.23 7.14
C LYS A 122 -17.27 -6.04 6.27
N GLU A 123 -17.76 -5.45 5.18
CA GLU A 123 -18.70 -6.12 4.27
C GLU A 123 -18.04 -7.26 3.49
N THR A 124 -16.75 -7.11 3.14
CA THR A 124 -16.05 -8.09 2.30
C THR A 124 -15.35 -9.19 3.08
N SER A 125 -15.16 -9.01 4.38
CA SER A 125 -14.40 -9.96 5.21
C SER A 125 -15.27 -10.98 5.94
N SER A 126 -16.54 -10.89 5.78
CA SER A 126 -17.48 -11.81 6.46
C SER A 126 -17.58 -13.16 5.75
#